data_9a1b2f35df0b153c81f42ba9423c5f16
#
_entry.id   9a1b2f35df0b153c81f42ba9423c5f16
#
_cell.length_a   1.000
_cell.length_b   1.000
_cell.length_c   1.000
_cell.angle_alpha   90.00
_cell.angle_beta   90.00
_cell.angle_gamma   90.00
#
_symmetry.space_group_name_H-M   'P 1'
#
loop_
_entity.id
_entity.type
_entity.pdbx_description
1 polymer ?
#
loop_
_entity_poly.entity_id
_entity_poly.type
_entity_poly.pdbx_seq_one_letter_code
_entity_poly.pdbx_strand_id
1 'polypeptide(L)'
;MSTMTIRGALCVAVLLAAAGGASAQGKPPPPAAEPKPTPTIEELQRQVEELTRQLAIVQEQLDKMQAQQEEESRQAELEKLRQAAAAEAARSESPQEVDTSTKFVSGTRMQPQLNPEISLTGNMYGVAGNNVKNQFSIGEWELDIRSYLDPYARVAAVFGWSEEEGFGLEEGYVDWLNLFPRMSLTVGRKRQQFGVLNRWHPHALDQVYYPWVIEESFGEEGLIGTGVSFDWLMPSLWADSNELIVEVTDGDNDVAFAGSDWTKPAILAYLKSYWDVTGDSYLQVDLTGLHGVTDPEGNLDHDFLAIDAVYNWYPAGRELYNDVTLRGMLLRSFLDLADGGRRDAWGGYFYGQYKFSRRWIVGARYDNVQDQREAGHSFWGISPYLTFWQSEFVRLRGEYTYGHDNFLGNDNRFTLQLTVAAGPHKHERY
;
A
#
# COMPACT_ATOMS: atom_id res chain seq x y z
N MET A 1 0.86 -5.80 -45.69
CA MET A 1 1.76 -4.77 -46.14
C MET A 1 2.02 -3.79 -45.02
N SER A 2 3.19 -3.72 -44.69
CA SER A 2 4.09 -2.80 -43.98
C SER A 2 4.42 -3.18 -42.53
N THR A 3 5.57 -3.77 -42.41
CA THR A 3 6.34 -4.08 -41.22
C THR A 3 6.97 -2.80 -40.67
N MET A 4 6.80 -2.56 -39.34
CA MET A 4 7.57 -1.52 -38.66
C MET A 4 8.30 -2.14 -37.48
N THR A 5 9.56 -2.43 -37.72
CA THR A 5 10.58 -2.88 -36.77
C THR A 5 11.09 -1.67 -35.97
N ILE A 6 10.94 -1.71 -34.65
CA ILE A 6 11.62 -0.74 -33.78
C ILE A 6 12.87 -1.41 -33.19
N ARG A 7 14.04 -1.00 -33.70
CA ARG A 7 15.34 -1.31 -33.13
C ARG A 7 15.69 -0.24 -32.10
N GLY A 8 15.82 -0.63 -30.85
CA GLY A 8 16.46 0.20 -29.83
C GLY A 8 17.97 0.25 -30.03
N ALA A 9 18.48 1.40 -30.34
CA ALA A 9 19.90 1.65 -30.49
C ALA A 9 20.50 2.17 -29.19
N LEU A 10 21.47 1.44 -28.72
CA LEU A 10 22.40 1.85 -27.66
C LEU A 10 23.39 2.84 -28.29
N CYS A 11 23.33 4.13 -27.94
CA CYS A 11 24.30 5.12 -28.40
C CYS A 11 25.55 5.10 -27.51
N VAL A 12 26.62 4.51 -28.02
CA VAL A 12 27.98 4.78 -27.60
C VAL A 12 28.52 5.86 -28.55
N ALA A 13 28.74 7.08 -28.05
CA ALA A 13 29.34 8.15 -28.82
C ALA A 13 30.84 7.95 -28.89
N VAL A 14 31.33 7.60 -30.07
CA VAL A 14 32.75 7.72 -30.43
C VAL A 14 32.88 8.96 -31.31
N LEU A 15 33.59 9.95 -30.84
CA LEU A 15 33.99 11.16 -31.60
C LEU A 15 35.08 10.75 -32.60
N LEU A 16 34.76 10.80 -33.90
CA LEU A 16 35.71 10.80 -34.99
C LEU A 16 35.67 12.16 -35.65
N ALA A 17 36.77 12.92 -35.50
CA ALA A 17 36.99 14.16 -36.21
C ALA A 17 37.43 13.85 -37.65
N ALA A 18 36.66 14.36 -38.61
CA ALA A 18 37.04 14.34 -40.01
C ALA A 18 37.96 15.52 -40.31
N ALA A 19 39.15 15.22 -40.77
CA ALA A 19 40.09 16.23 -41.28
C ALA A 19 39.90 16.39 -42.81
N GLY A 20 39.57 17.61 -43.21
CA GLY A 20 39.59 18.02 -44.63
C GLY A 20 41.00 18.21 -45.11
N GLY A 21 41.27 17.77 -46.33
CA GLY A 21 42.56 17.87 -46.94
C GLY A 21 42.89 19.26 -47.47
N ALA A 22 44.12 19.71 -47.24
CA ALA A 22 44.81 20.72 -48.04
C ALA A 22 46.27 20.28 -48.24
N SER A 23 46.67 20.12 -49.47
CA SER A 23 48.04 19.84 -49.89
C SER A 23 48.95 21.00 -49.65
N ALA A 24 50.09 20.85 -49.02
CA ALA A 24 51.28 21.71 -49.13
C ALA A 24 52.54 20.91 -48.80
N GLN A 25 53.49 21.14 -49.64
CA GLN A 25 54.86 20.67 -49.86
C GLN A 25 55.71 20.44 -48.60
N GLY A 26 56.46 19.43 -48.69
CA GLY A 26 57.71 18.96 -48.19
C GLY A 26 58.46 19.66 -47.07
N LYS A 27 58.66 18.92 -45.98
CA LYS A 27 59.80 19.05 -45.08
C LYS A 27 60.16 17.61 -44.61
N PRO A 28 61.45 17.29 -44.45
CA PRO A 28 61.87 15.93 -44.08
C PRO A 28 61.45 15.55 -42.68
N PRO A 29 61.22 14.25 -42.41
CA PRO A 29 60.73 13.79 -41.15
C PRO A 29 61.77 13.96 -40.01
N PRO A 30 61.36 14.30 -38.80
CA PRO A 30 62.20 14.22 -37.61
C PRO A 30 62.57 12.78 -37.29
N PRO A 31 63.68 12.50 -36.60
CA PRO A 31 64.13 11.17 -36.29
C PRO A 31 63.08 10.45 -35.41
N ALA A 32 62.97 9.15 -35.64
CA ALA A 32 62.07 8.27 -34.92
C ALA A 32 62.29 8.35 -33.38
N ALA A 33 61.20 8.66 -32.68
CA ALA A 33 61.23 8.60 -31.23
C ALA A 33 61.45 7.14 -30.81
N GLU A 34 62.36 6.91 -29.91
CA GLU A 34 62.59 5.60 -29.29
C GLU A 34 61.30 5.04 -28.68
N PRO A 35 61.03 3.74 -28.79
CA PRO A 35 59.87 3.14 -28.19
C PRO A 35 59.94 3.27 -26.67
N LYS A 36 58.93 3.94 -26.06
CA LYS A 36 58.77 3.98 -24.61
C LYS A 36 58.73 2.57 -24.09
N PRO A 37 59.45 2.23 -23.03
CA PRO A 37 59.40 0.88 -22.44
C PRO A 37 58.00 0.52 -22.06
N THR A 38 57.58 -0.69 -22.42
CA THR A 38 56.28 -1.26 -22.08
C THR A 38 56.24 -1.40 -20.55
N PRO A 39 55.22 -0.83 -19.86
CA PRO A 39 55.16 -0.89 -18.41
C PRO A 39 55.11 -2.33 -17.94
N THR A 40 55.83 -2.66 -16.89
CA THR A 40 55.82 -3.99 -16.28
C THR A 40 54.49 -4.25 -15.59
N ILE A 41 54.13 -5.53 -15.43
CA ILE A 41 52.88 -5.95 -14.76
C ILE A 41 52.78 -5.29 -13.37
N GLU A 42 53.89 -5.16 -12.67
CA GLU A 42 53.95 -4.53 -11.35
C GLU A 42 53.67 -3.01 -11.39
N GLU A 43 54.11 -2.33 -12.44
CA GLU A 43 53.82 -0.91 -12.65
C GLU A 43 52.33 -0.68 -12.97
N LEU A 44 51.73 -1.56 -13.77
CA LEU A 44 50.29 -1.54 -14.06
C LEU A 44 49.46 -1.81 -12.82
N GLN A 45 49.87 -2.75 -11.98
CA GLN A 45 49.21 -3.02 -10.71
C GLN A 45 49.24 -1.83 -9.76
N ARG A 46 50.39 -1.13 -9.63
CA ARG A 46 50.50 0.08 -8.82
C ARG A 46 49.63 1.22 -9.38
N GLN A 47 49.50 1.36 -10.71
CA GLN A 47 48.64 2.34 -11.32
C GLN A 47 47.15 2.04 -11.07
N VAL A 48 46.75 0.78 -11.11
CA VAL A 48 45.38 0.34 -10.77
C VAL A 48 45.06 0.62 -9.31
N GLU A 49 45.96 0.31 -8.37
CA GLU A 49 45.78 0.61 -6.95
C GLU A 49 45.64 2.12 -6.70
N GLU A 50 46.51 2.94 -7.34
CA GLU A 50 46.44 4.39 -7.19
C GLU A 50 45.16 4.99 -7.79
N LEU A 51 44.70 4.49 -8.94
CA LEU A 51 43.42 4.90 -9.56
C LEU A 51 42.24 4.50 -8.70
N THR A 52 42.28 3.30 -8.10
CA THR A 52 41.22 2.83 -7.20
C THR A 52 41.14 3.73 -5.96
N ARG A 53 42.27 4.13 -5.42
CA ARG A 53 42.34 5.06 -4.28
C ARG A 53 41.81 6.45 -4.62
N GLN A 54 42.14 6.96 -5.81
CA GLN A 54 41.66 8.27 -6.29
C GLN A 54 40.13 8.20 -6.52
N LEU A 55 39.62 7.09 -7.04
CA LEU A 55 38.18 6.87 -7.26
C LEU A 55 37.41 6.86 -5.94
N ALA A 56 37.94 6.22 -4.90
CA ALA A 56 37.35 6.24 -3.58
C ALA A 56 37.28 7.66 -2.97
N ILE A 57 38.33 8.46 -3.15
CA ILE A 57 38.33 9.85 -2.67
C ILE A 57 37.32 10.70 -3.41
N VAL A 58 37.21 10.54 -4.75
CA VAL A 58 36.22 11.28 -5.56
C VAL A 58 34.79 10.86 -5.19
N GLN A 59 34.55 9.58 -4.94
CA GLN A 59 33.23 9.11 -4.47
C GLN A 59 32.88 9.74 -3.12
N GLU A 60 33.79 9.74 -2.15
CA GLU A 60 33.53 10.37 -0.84
C GLU A 60 33.24 11.88 -0.98
N GLN A 61 33.93 12.56 -1.90
CA GLN A 61 33.67 13.99 -2.17
C GLN A 61 32.30 14.20 -2.83
N LEU A 62 31.90 13.32 -3.72
CA LEU A 62 30.59 13.37 -4.39
C LEU A 62 29.45 13.16 -3.38
N ASP A 63 29.59 12.17 -2.50
CA ASP A 63 28.61 11.90 -1.46
C ASP A 63 28.45 13.09 -0.49
N LYS A 64 29.59 13.73 -0.11
CA LYS A 64 29.55 14.95 0.72
C LYS A 64 28.86 16.12 0.02
N MET A 65 29.12 16.32 -1.27
CA MET A 65 28.46 17.39 -2.03
C MET A 65 26.97 17.13 -2.21
N GLN A 66 26.57 15.88 -2.44
CA GLN A 66 25.15 15.51 -2.53
C GLN A 66 24.42 15.74 -1.20
N ALA A 67 25.01 15.31 -0.08
CA ALA A 67 24.45 15.55 1.24
C ALA A 67 24.33 17.05 1.57
N GLN A 68 25.29 17.86 1.18
CA GLN A 68 25.22 19.32 1.35
C GLN A 68 24.12 19.95 0.48
N GLN A 69 23.97 19.50 -0.76
CA GLN A 69 22.94 20.02 -1.67
C GLN A 69 21.53 19.63 -1.20
N GLU A 70 21.36 18.42 -0.68
CA GLU A 70 20.09 17.98 -0.08
C GLU A 70 19.74 18.81 1.16
N GLU A 71 20.71 19.06 2.04
CA GLU A 71 20.49 19.87 3.25
C GLU A 71 20.16 21.34 2.91
N GLU A 72 20.85 21.94 1.92
CA GLU A 72 20.55 23.28 1.44
C GLU A 72 19.15 23.36 0.81
N SER A 73 18.75 22.34 0.03
CA SER A 73 17.41 22.24 -0.55
C SER A 73 16.34 22.15 0.52
N ARG A 74 16.57 21.32 1.56
CA ARG A 74 15.64 21.15 2.69
C ARG A 74 15.52 22.44 3.51
N GLN A 75 16.63 23.13 3.74
CA GLN A 75 16.61 24.42 4.45
C GLN A 75 15.87 25.50 3.65
N ALA A 76 16.06 25.54 2.32
CA ALA A 76 15.34 26.47 1.46
C ALA A 76 13.83 26.21 1.43
N GLU A 77 13.43 24.94 1.47
CA GLU A 77 12.02 24.55 1.55
C GLU A 77 11.40 24.91 2.91
N LEU A 78 12.11 24.64 4.01
CA LEU A 78 11.69 25.03 5.34
C LEU A 78 11.55 26.56 5.48
N GLU A 79 12.46 27.32 4.87
CA GLU A 79 12.38 28.78 4.90
C GLU A 79 11.17 29.29 4.10
N LYS A 80 10.87 28.68 2.94
CA LYS A 80 9.65 28.98 2.16
C LYS A 80 8.38 28.67 2.96
N LEU A 81 8.34 27.54 3.66
CA LEU A 81 7.21 27.17 4.51
C LEU A 81 7.04 28.14 5.69
N ARG A 82 8.14 28.58 6.34
CA ARG A 82 8.10 29.58 7.39
C ARG A 82 7.61 30.95 6.89
N GLN A 83 8.07 31.37 5.71
CA GLN A 83 7.61 32.62 5.09
C GLN A 83 6.13 32.54 4.69
N ALA A 84 5.67 31.41 4.16
CA ALA A 84 4.26 31.17 3.87
C ALA A 84 3.40 31.20 5.16
N ALA A 85 3.84 30.54 6.21
CA ALA A 85 3.16 30.56 7.50
C ALA A 85 3.14 31.95 8.15
N ALA A 86 4.23 32.72 8.06
CA ALA A 86 4.30 34.09 8.56
C ALA A 86 3.39 35.04 7.74
N ALA A 87 3.31 34.84 6.43
CA ALA A 87 2.40 35.61 5.56
C ALA A 87 0.93 35.31 5.86
N GLU A 88 0.61 34.06 6.18
CA GLU A 88 -0.74 33.64 6.58
C GLU A 88 -1.11 34.20 7.96
N ALA A 89 -0.18 34.14 8.93
CA ALA A 89 -0.36 34.75 10.26
C ALA A 89 -0.57 36.26 10.17
N ALA A 90 0.19 36.96 9.33
CA ALA A 90 0.02 38.40 9.11
C ALA A 90 -1.31 38.78 8.42
N ARG A 91 -1.92 37.86 7.64
CA ARG A 91 -3.26 38.04 7.08
C ARG A 91 -4.36 37.85 8.11
N SER A 92 -4.13 37.01 9.14
CA SER A 92 -5.10 36.75 10.19
C SER A 92 -5.15 37.84 11.27
N GLU A 93 -4.19 38.76 11.33
CA GLU A 93 -4.12 39.86 12.30
C GLU A 93 -4.88 41.13 11.88
N SER A 94 -5.57 41.17 10.73
CA SER A 94 -6.51 42.25 10.43
C SER A 94 -7.80 42.05 11.23
N PRO A 95 -8.22 42.98 12.11
CA PRO A 95 -9.47 42.81 12.85
C PRO A 95 -10.66 43.01 11.90
N GLN A 96 -11.17 41.93 11.33
CA GLN A 96 -12.55 41.91 10.87
C GLN A 96 -13.42 41.53 12.05
N GLU A 97 -14.28 42.44 12.46
CA GLU A 97 -15.38 42.18 13.39
C GLU A 97 -16.18 41.00 12.87
N VAL A 98 -16.06 39.88 13.54
CA VAL A 98 -16.86 38.67 13.24
C VAL A 98 -18.23 38.91 13.87
N ASP A 99 -19.19 39.28 13.03
CA ASP A 99 -20.61 39.26 13.39
C ASP A 99 -21.03 37.80 13.64
N THR A 100 -21.18 37.45 14.93
CA THR A 100 -21.59 36.12 15.40
C THR A 100 -23.09 35.88 15.29
N SER A 101 -23.80 36.50 14.37
CA SER A 101 -25.19 36.17 14.10
C SER A 101 -25.31 34.91 13.22
N THR A 102 -25.67 33.83 13.86
CA THR A 102 -26.09 32.56 13.35
C THR A 102 -27.02 32.62 12.14
N LYS A 103 -26.49 32.67 10.94
CA LYS A 103 -27.16 32.19 9.74
C LYS A 103 -26.15 31.51 8.85
N PHE A 104 -26.40 30.22 8.57
CA PHE A 104 -25.78 29.48 7.48
C PHE A 104 -26.16 30.17 6.15
N VAL A 105 -25.55 31.28 5.84
CA VAL A 105 -25.64 31.92 4.55
C VAL A 105 -24.25 31.86 3.95
N SER A 106 -24.16 31.11 2.86
CA SER A 106 -23.06 30.94 1.91
C SER A 106 -22.04 32.09 1.91
N GLY A 107 -21.23 32.19 2.95
CA GLY A 107 -19.96 32.88 2.89
C GLY A 107 -19.01 31.97 2.10
N THR A 108 -18.29 32.53 1.14
CA THR A 108 -17.23 31.83 0.42
C THR A 108 -16.31 31.20 1.44
N ARG A 109 -16.47 29.89 1.69
CA ARG A 109 -15.49 29.12 2.47
C ARG A 109 -14.19 29.24 1.68
N MET A 110 -13.18 29.86 2.24
CA MET A 110 -11.81 29.68 1.76
C MET A 110 -11.41 28.26 2.10
N GLN A 111 -11.83 27.31 1.25
CA GLN A 111 -11.36 25.95 1.33
C GLN A 111 -9.90 25.95 0.91
N PRO A 112 -9.02 25.19 1.59
CA PRO A 112 -7.69 24.90 1.09
C PRO A 112 -7.77 24.45 -0.37
N GLN A 113 -6.80 24.78 -1.20
CA GLN A 113 -6.81 24.48 -2.64
C GLN A 113 -6.97 22.98 -2.96
N LEU A 114 -6.81 22.09 -1.97
CA LEU A 114 -6.95 20.65 -2.08
C LEU A 114 -8.13 20.09 -1.25
N ASN A 115 -9.16 20.89 -0.96
CA ASN A 115 -10.35 20.41 -0.28
C ASN A 115 -11.60 20.70 -1.15
N PRO A 116 -12.30 19.67 -1.71
CA PRO A 116 -12.09 18.23 -1.48
C PRO A 116 -10.84 17.65 -2.18
N GLU A 117 -10.19 16.72 -1.53
CA GLU A 117 -9.20 15.85 -2.15
C GLU A 117 -9.94 14.85 -3.03
N ILE A 118 -9.52 14.71 -4.29
CA ILE A 118 -10.11 13.77 -5.24
C ILE A 118 -8.98 12.94 -5.82
N SER A 119 -9.11 11.62 -5.76
CA SER A 119 -8.19 10.69 -6.39
C SER A 119 -8.93 9.63 -7.21
N LEU A 120 -8.27 9.15 -8.25
CA LEU A 120 -8.74 8.06 -9.09
C LEU A 120 -7.67 6.98 -9.11
N THR A 121 -8.04 5.76 -8.76
CA THR A 121 -7.15 4.60 -8.82
C THR A 121 -7.78 3.53 -9.69
N GLY A 122 -6.96 2.79 -10.43
CA GLY A 122 -7.46 1.70 -11.26
C GLY A 122 -6.47 0.56 -11.39
N ASN A 123 -6.99 -0.66 -11.47
CA ASN A 123 -6.26 -1.88 -11.69
C ASN A 123 -6.57 -2.46 -13.07
N MET A 124 -5.55 -3.04 -13.70
CA MET A 124 -5.67 -3.82 -14.92
C MET A 124 -4.90 -5.12 -14.74
N TYR A 125 -5.46 -6.22 -15.21
CA TYR A 125 -4.89 -7.55 -15.02
C TYR A 125 -4.64 -8.27 -16.35
N GLY A 126 -3.54 -9.04 -16.40
CA GLY A 126 -3.36 -10.13 -17.33
C GLY A 126 -3.24 -11.41 -16.53
N VAL A 127 -4.18 -12.34 -16.73
CA VAL A 127 -4.26 -13.59 -15.97
C VAL A 127 -4.06 -14.77 -16.92
N ALA A 128 -3.26 -15.75 -16.48
CA ALA A 128 -3.08 -17.03 -17.17
C ALA A 128 -2.96 -18.16 -16.16
N GLY A 129 -3.64 -19.27 -16.38
CA GLY A 129 -3.63 -20.42 -15.46
C GLY A 129 -4.35 -21.64 -16.00
N ASN A 130 -4.39 -22.70 -15.19
CA ASN A 130 -5.05 -23.95 -15.58
C ASN A 130 -6.55 -23.96 -15.25
N ASN A 131 -6.99 -23.24 -14.21
CA ASN A 131 -8.39 -23.20 -13.76
C ASN A 131 -9.04 -21.81 -13.96
N VAL A 132 -8.34 -20.89 -14.64
CA VAL A 132 -8.84 -19.57 -14.95
C VAL A 132 -8.80 -19.32 -16.45
N LYS A 133 -9.69 -18.45 -16.93
CA LYS A 133 -9.66 -18.02 -18.33
C LYS A 133 -8.43 -17.12 -18.54
N ASN A 134 -7.60 -17.44 -19.52
CA ASN A 134 -6.49 -16.60 -19.92
C ASN A 134 -7.04 -15.36 -20.61
N GLN A 135 -6.91 -14.20 -19.94
CA GLN A 135 -7.49 -12.94 -20.43
C GLN A 135 -6.78 -11.72 -19.87
N PHE A 136 -7.01 -10.60 -20.52
CA PHE A 136 -6.83 -9.28 -19.94
C PHE A 136 -8.18 -8.81 -19.42
N SER A 137 -8.19 -8.19 -18.25
CA SER A 137 -9.38 -7.60 -17.65
C SER A 137 -9.07 -6.23 -17.08
N ILE A 138 -10.06 -5.38 -17.09
CA ILE A 138 -10.08 -4.16 -16.29
C ILE A 138 -10.60 -4.60 -14.92
N GLY A 139 -9.80 -4.38 -13.90
CA GLY A 139 -10.23 -4.57 -12.52
C GLY A 139 -11.04 -3.37 -12.03
N GLU A 140 -11.07 -3.25 -10.74
CA GLU A 140 -11.77 -2.16 -10.09
C GLU A 140 -11.09 -0.80 -10.34
N TRP A 141 -11.91 0.21 -10.57
CA TRP A 141 -11.55 1.61 -10.63
C TRP A 141 -12.29 2.36 -9.54
N GLU A 142 -11.55 3.04 -8.69
CA GLU A 142 -12.07 3.76 -7.53
C GLU A 142 -11.92 5.26 -7.70
N LEU A 143 -12.99 5.99 -7.38
CA LEU A 143 -13.00 7.44 -7.23
C LEU A 143 -13.16 7.76 -5.74
N ASP A 144 -12.11 8.23 -5.10
CA ASP A 144 -12.09 8.61 -3.68
C ASP A 144 -12.21 10.14 -3.56
N ILE A 145 -13.19 10.59 -2.78
CA ILE A 145 -13.48 11.99 -2.49
C ILE A 145 -13.48 12.19 -0.98
N ARG A 146 -12.55 13.01 -0.49
CA ARG A 146 -12.44 13.32 0.94
C ARG A 146 -12.45 14.81 1.18
N SER A 147 -13.15 15.24 2.24
CA SER A 147 -13.24 16.66 2.58
C SER A 147 -13.35 16.85 4.08
N TYR A 148 -12.64 17.84 4.63
CA TYR A 148 -12.93 18.33 5.95
C TYR A 148 -14.20 19.17 5.90
N LEU A 149 -15.19 18.80 6.74
CA LEU A 149 -16.44 19.55 6.89
C LEU A 149 -16.21 20.77 7.81
N ASP A 150 -15.44 20.55 8.86
CA ASP A 150 -15.01 21.52 9.85
C ASP A 150 -13.71 21.02 10.51
N PRO A 151 -13.15 21.72 11.54
CA PRO A 151 -11.93 21.25 12.23
C PRO A 151 -12.08 19.91 12.97
N TYR A 152 -13.30 19.43 13.18
CA TYR A 152 -13.60 18.25 13.99
C TYR A 152 -14.13 17.08 13.19
N ALA A 153 -14.62 17.33 11.97
CA ALA A 153 -15.29 16.32 11.15
C ALA A 153 -14.75 16.29 9.73
N ARG A 154 -14.60 15.08 9.19
CA ARG A 154 -14.29 14.84 7.79
C ARG A 154 -15.31 13.88 7.19
N VAL A 155 -15.55 13.98 5.88
CA VAL A 155 -16.35 13.05 5.11
C VAL A 155 -15.47 12.36 4.10
N ALA A 156 -15.73 11.07 3.89
CA ALA A 156 -15.17 10.28 2.80
C ALA A 156 -16.29 9.63 2.00
N ALA A 157 -16.10 9.57 0.67
CA ALA A 157 -16.97 8.83 -0.24
C ALA A 157 -16.08 8.14 -1.28
N VAL A 158 -16.15 6.82 -1.32
CA VAL A 158 -15.42 5.98 -2.27
C VAL A 158 -16.43 5.32 -3.20
N PHE A 159 -16.27 5.55 -4.50
CA PHE A 159 -17.09 4.96 -5.54
C PHE A 159 -16.24 4.00 -6.35
N GLY A 160 -16.66 2.75 -6.41
CA GLY A 160 -16.06 1.72 -7.23
C GLY A 160 -16.78 1.54 -8.55
N TRP A 161 -16.05 1.11 -9.53
CA TRP A 161 -16.58 0.62 -10.79
C TRP A 161 -15.82 -0.62 -11.22
N SER A 162 -16.53 -1.70 -11.50
CA SER A 162 -16.02 -2.92 -12.10
C SER A 162 -16.90 -3.38 -13.26
N GLU A 163 -16.39 -4.30 -14.11
CA GLU A 163 -17.19 -4.87 -15.21
C GLU A 163 -18.32 -5.78 -14.67
N GLU A 164 -18.14 -6.37 -13.48
CA GLU A 164 -19.06 -7.35 -12.91
C GLU A 164 -20.15 -6.67 -12.09
N GLU A 165 -19.83 -5.68 -11.27
CA GLU A 165 -20.74 -5.04 -10.32
C GLU A 165 -21.29 -3.69 -10.81
N GLY A 166 -20.65 -3.09 -11.82
CA GLY A 166 -21.01 -1.77 -12.30
C GLY A 166 -20.47 -0.64 -11.41
N PHE A 167 -21.21 0.48 -11.34
CA PHE A 167 -20.82 1.65 -10.54
C PHE A 167 -21.60 1.67 -9.23
N GLY A 168 -20.90 1.73 -8.09
CA GLY A 168 -21.49 1.72 -6.76
C GLY A 168 -20.76 2.59 -5.75
N LEU A 169 -21.41 2.88 -4.63
CA LEU A 169 -20.80 3.49 -3.45
C LEU A 169 -20.27 2.35 -2.54
N GLU A 170 -18.96 2.21 -2.46
CA GLU A 170 -18.32 1.23 -1.58
C GLU A 170 -18.23 1.71 -0.15
N GLU A 171 -17.71 2.92 0.04
CA GLU A 171 -17.62 3.56 1.35
C GLU A 171 -18.24 4.95 1.31
N GLY A 172 -18.96 5.29 2.37
CA GLY A 172 -19.54 6.62 2.55
C GLY A 172 -19.74 6.88 4.04
N TYR A 173 -18.85 7.67 4.66
CA TYR A 173 -18.87 7.88 6.09
C TYR A 173 -18.42 9.28 6.51
N VAL A 174 -18.76 9.63 7.75
CA VAL A 174 -18.28 10.83 8.43
C VAL A 174 -17.53 10.41 9.67
N ASP A 175 -16.31 10.94 9.82
CA ASP A 175 -15.48 10.79 11.02
C ASP A 175 -15.56 12.06 11.85
N TRP A 176 -15.87 11.93 13.15
CA TRP A 176 -15.66 12.95 14.15
C TRP A 176 -14.39 12.66 14.91
N LEU A 177 -13.37 13.48 14.68
CA LEU A 177 -12.05 13.33 15.26
C LEU A 177 -12.03 13.91 16.67
N ASN A 178 -11.54 13.13 17.65
CA ASN A 178 -11.48 13.57 19.05
C ASN A 178 -12.81 14.07 19.62
N LEU A 179 -13.92 13.41 19.30
CA LEU A 179 -15.24 13.71 19.85
C LEU A 179 -15.21 13.75 21.39
N PHE A 180 -14.45 12.83 21.99
CA PHE A 180 -13.97 12.88 23.36
C PHE A 180 -12.45 12.77 23.37
N PRO A 181 -11.75 13.17 24.43
CA PRO A 181 -10.29 13.06 24.50
C PRO A 181 -9.81 11.65 24.14
N ARG A 182 -9.01 11.54 23.05
CA ARG A 182 -8.48 10.29 22.52
C ARG A 182 -9.54 9.31 21.97
N MET A 183 -10.74 9.77 21.67
CA MET A 183 -11.80 8.96 21.09
C MET A 183 -12.36 9.63 19.84
N SER A 184 -12.52 8.83 18.78
CA SER A 184 -13.14 9.24 17.53
C SER A 184 -14.39 8.39 17.26
N LEU A 185 -15.29 8.93 16.46
CA LEU A 185 -16.54 8.28 16.06
C LEU A 185 -16.64 8.33 14.54
N THR A 186 -16.87 7.18 13.92
CA THR A 186 -17.20 7.08 12.51
C THR A 186 -18.64 6.61 12.35
N VAL A 187 -19.39 7.23 11.44
CA VAL A 187 -20.77 6.83 11.12
C VAL A 187 -20.92 6.74 9.61
N GLY A 188 -21.42 5.61 9.12
CA GLY A 188 -21.65 5.37 7.71
C GLY A 188 -21.27 3.96 7.27
N ARG A 189 -21.08 3.77 5.96
CA ARG A 189 -20.64 2.53 5.35
C ARG A 189 -19.14 2.56 5.16
N LYS A 190 -18.45 1.56 5.68
CA LYS A 190 -16.98 1.46 5.57
C LYS A 190 -16.50 0.03 5.62
N ARG A 191 -15.27 -0.19 5.16
CA ARG A 191 -14.53 -1.43 5.43
C ARG A 191 -14.27 -1.53 6.93
N GLN A 192 -14.68 -2.64 7.55
CA GLN A 192 -14.56 -2.83 9.00
C GLN A 192 -13.12 -3.19 9.41
N GLN A 193 -12.78 -2.91 10.66
CA GLN A 193 -11.46 -3.19 11.21
C GLN A 193 -11.30 -4.66 11.59
N PHE A 194 -11.39 -5.57 10.62
CA PHE A 194 -11.10 -6.98 10.82
C PHE A 194 -9.66 -7.29 10.45
N GLY A 195 -8.80 -7.43 11.46
CA GLY A 195 -7.36 -7.47 11.25
C GLY A 195 -6.85 -6.18 10.58
N VAL A 196 -5.69 -6.28 9.93
CA VAL A 196 -5.08 -5.12 9.27
C VAL A 196 -5.52 -5.00 7.81
N LEU A 197 -5.54 -6.12 7.07
CA LEU A 197 -5.69 -6.06 5.61
C LEU A 197 -7.11 -5.78 5.14
N ASN A 198 -8.14 -6.11 5.92
CA ASN A 198 -9.53 -5.84 5.51
C ASN A 198 -9.83 -4.34 5.33
N ARG A 199 -9.08 -3.46 6.01
CA ARG A 199 -9.19 -2.00 5.82
C ARG A 199 -8.53 -1.49 4.54
N TRP A 200 -7.69 -2.29 3.91
CA TRP A 200 -7.00 -1.87 2.70
C TRP A 200 -7.85 -2.20 1.48
N HIS A 201 -8.00 -1.23 0.60
CA HIS A 201 -8.60 -1.50 -0.70
C HIS A 201 -7.72 -2.43 -1.56
N PRO A 202 -8.28 -3.20 -2.50
CA PRO A 202 -7.53 -4.15 -3.32
C PRO A 202 -6.29 -3.56 -3.99
N HIS A 203 -6.37 -2.31 -4.46
CA HIS A 203 -5.24 -1.62 -5.07
C HIS A 203 -4.12 -1.26 -4.07
N ALA A 204 -4.39 -1.22 -2.76
CA ALA A 204 -3.41 -0.92 -1.71
C ALA A 204 -2.66 -2.16 -1.20
N LEU A 205 -3.14 -3.36 -1.49
CA LEU A 205 -2.54 -4.61 -1.04
C LEU A 205 -1.09 -4.78 -1.51
N ASP A 206 -0.32 -5.49 -0.71
CA ASP A 206 1.06 -5.89 -1.05
C ASP A 206 1.10 -7.03 -2.08
N GLN A 207 0.02 -7.82 -2.19
CA GLN A 207 -0.23 -8.88 -3.17
C GLN A 207 -1.31 -8.46 -4.16
N VAL A 208 -1.60 -9.31 -5.16
CA VAL A 208 -2.63 -9.02 -6.17
C VAL A 208 -4.04 -9.14 -5.59
N TYR A 209 -4.27 -10.15 -4.74
CA TYR A 209 -5.57 -10.47 -4.14
C TYR A 209 -5.48 -10.48 -2.62
N TYR A 210 -6.60 -10.36 -1.94
CA TYR A 210 -6.67 -10.60 -0.51
C TYR A 210 -6.13 -11.99 -0.16
N PRO A 211 -5.66 -12.21 1.08
CA PRO A 211 -5.42 -13.55 1.60
C PRO A 211 -6.71 -14.38 1.53
N TRP A 212 -6.58 -15.64 1.14
CA TRP A 212 -7.73 -16.54 0.95
C TRP A 212 -8.61 -16.68 2.19
N VAL A 213 -8.05 -16.53 3.40
CA VAL A 213 -8.84 -16.56 4.63
C VAL A 213 -9.81 -15.37 4.73
N ILE A 214 -9.48 -14.21 4.18
CA ILE A 214 -10.35 -13.04 4.14
C ILE A 214 -11.42 -13.23 3.05
N GLU A 215 -11.03 -13.67 1.86
CA GLU A 215 -11.95 -13.95 0.74
C GLU A 215 -12.95 -15.05 1.11
N GLU A 216 -12.50 -16.13 1.76
CA GLU A 216 -13.39 -17.22 2.25
C GLU A 216 -14.37 -16.75 3.31
N SER A 217 -13.91 -15.86 4.21
CA SER A 217 -14.73 -15.40 5.33
C SER A 217 -15.75 -14.34 4.92
N PHE A 218 -15.37 -13.43 4.02
CA PHE A 218 -16.13 -12.20 3.77
C PHE A 218 -16.36 -11.89 2.28
N GLY A 219 -15.86 -12.73 1.38
CA GLY A 219 -15.93 -12.50 -0.07
C GLY A 219 -14.77 -11.65 -0.60
N GLU A 220 -14.77 -11.45 -1.93
CA GLU A 220 -13.72 -10.73 -2.66
C GLU A 220 -13.60 -9.26 -2.23
N GLU A 221 -14.71 -8.64 -1.82
CA GLU A 221 -14.75 -7.26 -1.31
C GLU A 221 -14.31 -7.14 0.16
N GLY A 222 -14.15 -8.27 0.88
CA GLY A 222 -13.89 -8.27 2.31
C GLY A 222 -15.11 -7.86 3.15
N LEU A 223 -14.89 -7.52 4.40
CA LEU A 223 -15.95 -7.16 5.35
C LEU A 223 -16.22 -5.66 5.29
N ILE A 224 -17.36 -5.28 4.71
CA ILE A 224 -17.89 -3.91 4.64
C ILE A 224 -19.22 -3.90 5.40
N GLY A 225 -19.48 -2.83 6.15
CA GLY A 225 -20.74 -2.69 6.89
C GLY A 225 -21.16 -1.23 7.05
N THR A 226 -22.47 -1.02 7.21
CA THR A 226 -23.05 0.29 7.52
C THR A 226 -23.38 0.35 9.00
N GLY A 227 -22.88 1.37 9.69
CA GLY A 227 -23.08 1.46 11.12
C GLY A 227 -22.24 2.53 11.81
N VAL A 228 -21.80 2.22 13.01
CA VAL A 228 -20.99 3.11 13.86
C VAL A 228 -19.72 2.41 14.31
N SER A 229 -18.64 3.17 14.41
CA SER A 229 -17.35 2.72 14.90
C SER A 229 -16.83 3.71 15.94
N PHE A 230 -16.43 3.20 17.09
CA PHE A 230 -15.74 3.94 18.14
C PHE A 230 -14.29 3.52 18.16
N ASP A 231 -13.42 4.48 18.04
CA ASP A 231 -11.98 4.31 18.11
C ASP A 231 -11.45 5.01 19.37
N TRP A 232 -10.76 4.26 20.21
CA TRP A 232 -10.20 4.75 21.46
C TRP A 232 -8.70 4.47 21.51
N LEU A 233 -7.91 5.53 21.36
CA LEU A 233 -6.48 5.48 21.66
C LEU A 233 -6.29 5.37 23.18
N MET A 234 -6.09 4.17 23.66
CA MET A 234 -5.95 3.82 25.06
C MET A 234 -4.66 4.42 25.68
N PRO A 235 -4.56 4.54 27.00
CA PRO A 235 -3.27 4.74 27.66
C PRO A 235 -2.26 3.63 27.30
N SER A 236 -0.96 3.93 27.36
CA SER A 236 0.09 2.92 27.23
C SER A 236 0.07 2.01 28.45
N LEU A 237 -0.56 0.82 28.32
CA LEU A 237 -0.76 -0.14 29.41
C LEU A 237 0.27 -1.26 29.38
N TRP A 238 0.44 -1.93 28.23
CA TRP A 238 1.38 -3.04 28.03
C TRP A 238 2.23 -2.88 26.77
N ALA A 239 1.87 -1.95 25.90
CA ALA A 239 2.57 -1.61 24.68
C ALA A 239 2.85 -0.10 24.65
N ASP A 240 3.70 0.35 23.74
CA ASP A 240 4.00 1.77 23.54
C ASP A 240 2.76 2.53 23.07
N SER A 241 1.91 1.86 22.26
CA SER A 241 0.57 2.33 21.89
C SER A 241 -0.43 1.20 21.96
N ASN A 242 -1.63 1.49 22.46
CA ASN A 242 -2.77 0.57 22.50
C ASN A 242 -3.99 1.30 21.93
N GLU A 243 -4.75 0.64 21.06
CA GLU A 243 -5.94 1.16 20.41
C GLU A 243 -7.05 0.10 20.47
N LEU A 244 -8.24 0.52 20.87
CA LEU A 244 -9.43 -0.32 20.88
C LEU A 244 -10.45 0.27 19.93
N ILE A 245 -10.88 -0.51 18.93
CA ILE A 245 -11.96 -0.15 18.02
C ILE A 245 -13.14 -1.09 18.29
N VAL A 246 -14.31 -0.52 18.42
CA VAL A 246 -15.57 -1.25 18.55
C VAL A 246 -16.51 -0.76 17.46
N GLU A 247 -17.00 -1.70 16.65
CA GLU A 247 -17.90 -1.41 15.54
C GLU A 247 -19.21 -2.16 15.74
N VAL A 248 -20.31 -1.49 15.42
CA VAL A 248 -21.66 -2.06 15.38
C VAL A 248 -22.25 -1.71 14.03
N THR A 249 -22.50 -2.73 13.22
CA THR A 249 -22.97 -2.59 11.84
C THR A 249 -24.23 -3.40 11.60
N ASP A 250 -24.89 -3.19 10.47
CA ASP A 250 -26.12 -3.89 10.07
C ASP A 250 -25.95 -5.41 9.87
N GLY A 251 -24.71 -5.92 9.83
CA GLY A 251 -24.47 -7.37 9.73
C GLY A 251 -24.87 -7.97 8.38
N ASP A 252 -24.91 -7.17 7.34
CA ASP A 252 -25.20 -7.60 5.97
C ASP A 252 -23.92 -7.60 5.13
N ASN A 253 -23.37 -8.80 4.90
CA ASN A 253 -22.14 -8.97 4.13
C ASN A 253 -22.31 -10.00 3.00
N ASP A 254 -23.53 -10.57 2.81
CA ASP A 254 -23.87 -11.61 1.82
C ASP A 254 -23.08 -12.92 1.95
N VAL A 255 -21.90 -12.92 2.54
CA VAL A 255 -21.03 -14.10 2.72
C VAL A 255 -21.02 -14.56 4.19
N ALA A 256 -20.64 -13.69 5.11
CA ALA A 256 -20.52 -14.07 6.52
C ALA A 256 -21.84 -13.99 7.27
N PHE A 257 -22.68 -13.01 6.95
CA PHE A 257 -23.87 -12.66 7.72
C PHE A 257 -25.07 -12.41 6.81
N ALA A 258 -26.27 -12.69 7.34
CA ALA A 258 -27.54 -12.45 6.65
C ALA A 258 -28.49 -11.56 7.47
N GLY A 259 -28.00 -10.92 8.52
CA GLY A 259 -28.75 -9.96 9.31
C GLY A 259 -28.80 -8.62 8.59
N SER A 260 -29.91 -8.29 7.95
CA SER A 260 -30.07 -7.05 7.19
C SER A 260 -30.73 -5.93 8.00
N ASP A 261 -30.87 -6.07 9.30
CA ASP A 261 -31.47 -5.07 10.14
C ASP A 261 -30.66 -4.79 11.41
N TRP A 262 -30.76 -3.58 11.92
CA TRP A 262 -30.02 -3.14 13.09
C TRP A 262 -30.44 -3.82 14.41
N THR A 263 -31.48 -4.66 14.40
CA THR A 263 -31.91 -5.44 15.59
C THR A 263 -31.03 -6.67 15.81
N LYS A 264 -30.25 -7.06 14.78
CA LYS A 264 -29.30 -8.17 14.80
C LYS A 264 -27.96 -7.72 14.18
N PRO A 265 -27.31 -6.74 14.84
CA PRO A 265 -26.11 -6.14 14.29
C PRO A 265 -24.94 -7.12 14.34
N ALA A 266 -24.01 -6.95 13.42
CA ALA A 266 -22.66 -7.46 13.61
C ALA A 266 -21.90 -6.57 14.59
N ILE A 267 -21.18 -7.20 15.52
CA ILE A 267 -20.39 -6.51 16.55
C ILE A 267 -18.94 -6.95 16.40
N LEU A 268 -18.07 -6.00 16.14
CA LEU A 268 -16.64 -6.21 16.01
C LEU A 268 -15.90 -5.48 17.14
N ALA A 269 -14.93 -6.16 17.74
CA ALA A 269 -13.96 -5.55 18.65
C ALA A 269 -12.56 -5.87 18.18
N TYR A 270 -11.74 -4.83 17.98
CA TYR A 270 -10.36 -4.91 17.53
C TYR A 270 -9.45 -4.22 18.53
N LEU A 271 -8.44 -4.93 19.00
CA LEU A 271 -7.45 -4.45 19.95
C LEU A 271 -6.08 -4.48 19.29
N LYS A 272 -5.51 -3.32 19.07
CA LYS A 272 -4.18 -3.14 18.50
C LYS A 272 -3.17 -2.81 19.58
N SER A 273 -2.03 -3.47 19.52
CA SER A 273 -0.90 -3.22 20.40
C SER A 273 0.36 -3.04 19.57
N TYR A 274 1.10 -1.98 19.79
CA TYR A 274 2.25 -1.57 19.03
C TYR A 274 3.46 -1.36 19.95
N TRP A 275 4.62 -1.89 19.55
CA TRP A 275 5.91 -1.75 20.24
C TRP A 275 7.00 -1.28 19.30
N ASP A 276 7.76 -0.28 19.70
CA ASP A 276 9.04 0.05 19.10
C ASP A 276 10.09 -0.96 19.60
N VAL A 277 10.45 -1.95 18.76
CA VAL A 277 11.39 -2.99 19.13
C VAL A 277 12.82 -2.46 19.12
N THR A 278 13.15 -1.67 18.11
CA THR A 278 14.42 -0.95 17.97
C THR A 278 14.16 0.39 17.31
N GLY A 279 15.19 1.26 17.19
CA GLY A 279 15.08 2.51 16.43
C GLY A 279 14.74 2.32 14.94
N ASP A 280 14.89 1.10 14.42
CA ASP A 280 14.69 0.75 13.02
C ASP A 280 13.56 -0.27 12.81
N SER A 281 12.85 -0.70 13.84
CA SER A 281 11.83 -1.75 13.71
C SER A 281 10.73 -1.66 14.74
N TYR A 282 9.54 -2.08 14.34
CA TYR A 282 8.38 -2.23 15.23
C TYR A 282 7.72 -3.59 15.10
N LEU A 283 7.00 -3.94 16.14
CA LEU A 283 6.08 -5.07 16.19
C LEU A 283 4.68 -4.53 16.51
N GLN A 284 3.69 -4.97 15.75
CA GLN A 284 2.29 -4.78 16.02
C GLN A 284 1.64 -6.15 16.20
N VAL A 285 0.79 -6.31 17.19
CA VAL A 285 -0.03 -7.49 17.40
C VAL A 285 -1.46 -7.03 17.66
N ASP A 286 -2.39 -7.63 16.93
CA ASP A 286 -3.78 -7.28 16.96
C ASP A 286 -4.65 -8.50 17.29
N LEU A 287 -5.70 -8.27 18.06
CA LEU A 287 -6.73 -9.26 18.37
C LEU A 287 -8.07 -8.77 17.86
N THR A 288 -8.77 -9.59 17.10
CA THR A 288 -10.11 -9.28 16.57
C THR A 288 -11.11 -10.33 17.02
N GLY A 289 -12.24 -9.87 17.52
CA GLY A 289 -13.44 -10.67 17.73
C GLY A 289 -14.59 -10.08 16.91
N LEU A 290 -15.35 -10.92 16.24
CA LEU A 290 -16.51 -10.52 15.44
C LEU A 290 -17.65 -11.50 15.67
N HIS A 291 -18.84 -10.97 15.92
CA HIS A 291 -20.08 -11.71 16.09
C HIS A 291 -21.14 -11.19 15.13
N GLY A 292 -21.92 -12.07 14.53
CA GLY A 292 -23.09 -11.76 13.73
C GLY A 292 -23.94 -13.01 13.49
N VAL A 293 -25.01 -12.87 12.69
CA VAL A 293 -25.96 -13.95 12.43
C VAL A 293 -26.02 -14.29 10.95
N THR A 294 -26.24 -15.57 10.64
CA THR A 294 -26.28 -16.09 9.26
C THR A 294 -27.70 -16.33 8.74
N ASP A 295 -28.71 -16.13 9.56
CA ASP A 295 -30.12 -16.28 9.19
C ASP A 295 -30.91 -15.01 9.52
N PRO A 296 -31.96 -14.66 8.72
CA PRO A 296 -32.76 -13.46 8.94
C PRO A 296 -33.52 -13.51 10.29
N GLU A 297 -33.82 -14.70 10.80
CA GLU A 297 -34.48 -14.90 12.10
C GLU A 297 -33.53 -14.66 13.27
N GLY A 298 -32.18 -14.74 13.03
CA GLY A 298 -31.10 -14.51 13.99
C GLY A 298 -31.02 -15.60 15.06
N ASN A 299 -31.15 -16.86 14.64
CA ASN A 299 -31.01 -18.01 15.48
C ASN A 299 -29.68 -18.75 15.28
N LEU A 300 -28.95 -18.43 14.21
CA LEU A 300 -27.69 -19.07 13.82
C LEU A 300 -26.55 -18.06 13.90
N ASP A 301 -25.72 -18.24 14.91
CA ASP A 301 -24.59 -17.36 15.14
C ASP A 301 -23.39 -17.72 14.22
N HIS A 302 -22.64 -16.71 13.84
CA HIS A 302 -21.33 -16.85 13.19
C HIS A 302 -20.33 -15.96 13.90
N ASP A 303 -19.39 -16.59 14.60
CA ASP A 303 -18.36 -15.92 15.38
C ASP A 303 -17.00 -16.08 14.71
N PHE A 304 -16.16 -15.06 14.81
CA PHE A 304 -14.79 -15.09 14.37
C PHE A 304 -13.85 -14.56 15.44
N LEU A 305 -12.72 -15.26 15.59
CA LEU A 305 -11.59 -14.79 16.40
C LEU A 305 -10.34 -14.80 15.54
N ALA A 306 -9.63 -13.69 15.51
CA ALA A 306 -8.38 -13.58 14.76
C ALA A 306 -7.27 -12.94 15.59
N ILE A 307 -6.06 -13.36 15.30
CA ILE A 307 -4.84 -12.73 15.77
C ILE A 307 -3.99 -12.37 14.55
N ASP A 308 -3.57 -11.10 14.45
CA ASP A 308 -2.64 -10.60 13.45
C ASP A 308 -1.32 -10.22 14.09
N ALA A 309 -0.24 -10.33 13.33
CA ALA A 309 1.06 -9.81 13.71
C ALA A 309 1.75 -9.17 12.51
N VAL A 310 2.34 -8.02 12.73
CA VAL A 310 3.15 -7.29 11.75
C VAL A 310 4.48 -6.94 12.38
N TYR A 311 5.55 -7.38 11.73
CA TYR A 311 6.90 -6.91 12.04
C TYR A 311 7.44 -6.14 10.85
N ASN A 312 7.90 -4.93 11.09
CA ASN A 312 8.50 -4.09 10.07
C ASN A 312 9.91 -3.66 10.51
N TRP A 313 10.87 -3.79 9.59
CA TRP A 313 12.22 -3.29 9.76
C TRP A 313 12.57 -2.36 8.61
N TYR A 314 13.00 -1.15 8.93
CA TYR A 314 13.44 -0.13 7.98
C TYR A 314 14.66 0.60 8.54
N PRO A 315 15.86 0.39 7.98
CA PRO A 315 17.08 0.98 8.52
C PRO A 315 17.08 2.49 8.37
N ALA A 316 17.38 3.21 9.47
CA ALA A 316 17.41 4.66 9.51
C ALA A 316 18.28 5.25 8.39
N GLY A 317 17.72 6.21 7.64
CA GLY A 317 18.36 6.86 6.49
C GLY A 317 18.43 6.00 5.22
N ARG A 318 17.81 4.81 5.21
CA ARG A 318 17.72 3.92 4.04
C ARG A 318 16.30 3.39 3.79
N GLU A 319 15.30 3.92 4.45
CA GLU A 319 13.90 3.48 4.41
C GLU A 319 13.33 3.49 2.98
N LEU A 320 13.82 4.39 2.14
CA LEU A 320 13.43 4.44 0.72
C LEU A 320 13.98 3.28 -0.11
N TYR A 321 15.06 2.63 0.36
CA TYR A 321 15.81 1.65 -0.43
C TYR A 321 15.69 0.24 0.14
N ASN A 322 15.51 0.11 1.44
CA ASN A 322 15.49 -1.18 2.12
C ASN A 322 14.40 -1.17 3.18
N ASP A 323 13.50 -2.12 3.14
CA ASP A 323 12.62 -2.49 4.23
C ASP A 323 12.31 -3.98 4.19
N VAL A 324 11.96 -4.55 5.35
CA VAL A 324 11.44 -5.90 5.48
C VAL A 324 10.10 -5.79 6.19
N THR A 325 9.06 -6.34 5.58
CA THR A 325 7.75 -6.52 6.21
C THR A 325 7.47 -8.01 6.35
N LEU A 326 7.13 -8.43 7.55
CA LEU A 326 6.57 -9.75 7.85
C LEU A 326 5.17 -9.54 8.41
N ARG A 327 4.19 -10.27 7.88
CA ARG A 327 2.80 -10.16 8.33
C ARG A 327 2.10 -11.49 8.26
N GLY A 328 1.23 -11.76 9.23
CA GLY A 328 0.42 -12.94 9.23
C GLY A 328 -0.81 -12.81 10.09
N MET A 329 -1.82 -13.62 9.78
CA MET A 329 -3.07 -13.76 10.53
C MET A 329 -3.34 -15.24 10.76
N LEU A 330 -3.88 -15.55 11.91
CA LEU A 330 -4.57 -16.80 12.20
C LEU A 330 -6.00 -16.46 12.59
N LEU A 331 -6.94 -17.13 11.96
CA LEU A 331 -8.38 -16.95 12.16
C LEU A 331 -9.01 -18.29 12.55
N ARG A 332 -9.97 -18.24 13.46
CA ARG A 332 -10.90 -19.33 13.76
C ARG A 332 -12.32 -18.82 13.65
N SER A 333 -13.15 -19.51 12.89
CA SER A 333 -14.57 -19.25 12.78
C SER A 333 -15.38 -20.33 13.49
N PHE A 334 -16.58 -19.96 13.94
CA PHE A 334 -17.53 -20.82 14.64
C PHE A 334 -18.92 -20.54 14.07
N LEU A 335 -19.40 -21.46 13.24
CA LEU A 335 -20.65 -21.34 12.51
C LEU A 335 -21.71 -22.29 13.10
N ASP A 336 -22.83 -21.75 13.55
CA ASP A 336 -23.99 -22.56 13.94
C ASP A 336 -24.74 -23.03 12.70
N LEU A 337 -25.12 -24.30 12.69
CA LEU A 337 -25.78 -24.95 11.57
C LEU A 337 -27.29 -25.16 11.87
N ALA A 338 -28.11 -25.13 10.81
CA ALA A 338 -29.55 -25.29 10.91
C ALA A 338 -30.00 -26.66 11.50
N ASP A 339 -29.12 -27.64 11.50
CA ASP A 339 -29.37 -28.95 12.12
C ASP A 339 -29.10 -28.99 13.64
N GLY A 340 -28.71 -27.83 14.21
CA GLY A 340 -28.34 -27.69 15.63
C GLY A 340 -26.88 -28.06 15.91
N GLY A 341 -26.09 -28.34 14.88
CA GLY A 341 -24.63 -28.54 14.98
C GLY A 341 -23.89 -27.23 14.98
N ARG A 342 -22.57 -27.29 15.27
CA ARG A 342 -21.63 -26.17 15.14
C ARG A 342 -20.43 -26.63 14.34
N ARG A 343 -19.96 -25.78 13.44
CA ARG A 343 -18.77 -26.00 12.64
C ARG A 343 -17.69 -25.04 13.06
N ASP A 344 -16.52 -25.59 13.31
CA ASP A 344 -15.29 -24.84 13.56
C ASP A 344 -14.38 -24.95 12.32
N ALA A 345 -13.88 -23.84 11.83
CA ALA A 345 -12.89 -23.80 10.75
C ALA A 345 -11.71 -22.92 11.12
N TRP A 346 -10.53 -23.25 10.56
CA TRP A 346 -9.31 -22.51 10.72
C TRP A 346 -8.82 -21.97 9.38
N GLY A 347 -8.30 -20.78 9.39
CA GLY A 347 -7.63 -20.21 8.26
C GLY A 347 -6.50 -19.30 8.69
N GLY A 348 -5.62 -18.99 7.74
CA GLY A 348 -4.56 -18.03 8.00
C GLY A 348 -3.68 -17.81 6.80
N TYR A 349 -2.90 -16.76 6.89
CA TYR A 349 -1.85 -16.45 5.93
C TYR A 349 -0.60 -15.96 6.66
N PHE A 350 0.50 -16.07 5.95
CA PHE A 350 1.75 -15.43 6.33
C PHE A 350 2.47 -14.96 5.07
N TYR A 351 2.96 -13.73 5.05
CA TYR A 351 3.84 -13.27 4.01
C TYR A 351 5.03 -12.49 4.52
N GLY A 352 6.08 -12.54 3.73
CA GLY A 352 7.26 -11.74 3.91
C GLY A 352 7.62 -11.03 2.61
N GLN A 353 8.03 -9.78 2.71
CA GLN A 353 8.54 -9.04 1.58
C GLN A 353 9.81 -8.25 1.94
N TYR A 354 10.65 -8.07 0.95
CA TYR A 354 11.87 -7.30 1.03
C TYR A 354 11.96 -6.28 -0.10
N LYS A 355 12.04 -5.02 0.27
CA LYS A 355 12.36 -3.93 -0.63
C LYS A 355 13.88 -3.85 -0.73
N PHE A 356 14.43 -4.17 -1.88
CA PHE A 356 15.87 -4.20 -2.11
C PHE A 356 16.38 -3.01 -2.93
N SER A 357 15.47 -2.15 -3.35
CA SER A 357 15.79 -0.86 -3.98
C SER A 357 14.58 0.07 -3.92
N ARG A 358 14.77 1.33 -4.27
CA ARG A 358 13.69 2.34 -4.27
C ARG A 358 12.43 1.90 -5.03
N ARG A 359 12.56 1.03 -6.03
CA ARG A 359 11.49 0.67 -6.96
C ARG A 359 11.10 -0.80 -6.94
N TRP A 360 11.88 -1.66 -6.31
CA TRP A 360 11.70 -3.10 -6.40
C TRP A 360 11.45 -3.74 -5.05
N ILE A 361 10.40 -4.54 -5.00
CA ILE A 361 10.02 -5.34 -3.84
C ILE A 361 9.84 -6.78 -4.32
N VAL A 362 10.36 -7.73 -3.58
CA VAL A 362 10.13 -9.17 -3.76
C VAL A 362 9.50 -9.73 -2.50
N GLY A 363 8.55 -10.63 -2.65
CA GLY A 363 7.90 -11.27 -1.51
C GLY A 363 7.27 -12.61 -1.88
N ALA A 364 6.75 -13.27 -0.86
CA ALA A 364 5.95 -14.48 -1.04
C ALA A 364 4.91 -14.58 0.09
N ARG A 365 3.71 -15.05 -0.26
CA ARG A 365 2.63 -15.33 0.69
C ARG A 365 2.34 -16.83 0.71
N TYR A 366 2.06 -17.35 1.87
CA TYR A 366 1.49 -18.68 2.11
C TYR A 366 0.11 -18.50 2.70
N ASP A 367 -0.88 -19.19 2.13
CA ASP A 367 -2.27 -19.25 2.58
C ASP A 367 -2.61 -20.70 2.95
N ASN A 368 -3.41 -20.90 4.01
CA ASN A 368 -4.01 -22.17 4.37
C ASN A 368 -5.38 -21.92 4.98
N VAL A 369 -6.42 -22.53 4.41
CA VAL A 369 -7.81 -22.24 4.77
C VAL A 369 -8.63 -23.54 4.78
N GLN A 370 -9.48 -23.67 5.76
CA GLN A 370 -10.57 -24.64 5.81
C GLN A 370 -11.86 -23.94 5.43
N ASP A 371 -12.64 -24.55 4.55
CA ASP A 371 -13.96 -24.07 4.19
C ASP A 371 -14.87 -24.03 5.42
N GLN A 372 -15.51 -22.89 5.65
CA GLN A 372 -16.34 -22.64 6.82
C GLN A 372 -17.73 -23.33 6.70
N ARG A 373 -18.16 -23.66 5.48
CA ARG A 373 -19.48 -24.23 5.18
C ARG A 373 -19.41 -25.70 4.79
N GLU A 374 -18.34 -26.17 4.16
CA GLU A 374 -18.17 -27.53 3.69
C GLU A 374 -17.16 -28.30 4.54
N ALA A 375 -17.62 -29.35 5.22
CA ALA A 375 -16.78 -30.15 6.08
C ALA A 375 -15.72 -30.93 5.32
N GLY A 376 -14.46 -30.84 5.76
CA GLY A 376 -13.34 -31.57 5.16
C GLY A 376 -12.81 -30.93 3.89
N HIS A 377 -13.38 -29.84 3.42
CA HIS A 377 -12.83 -29.04 2.35
C HIS A 377 -11.74 -28.10 2.87
N SER A 378 -10.62 -28.05 2.20
CA SER A 378 -9.49 -27.20 2.58
C SER A 378 -8.59 -26.92 1.39
N PHE A 379 -7.97 -25.76 1.40
CA PHE A 379 -7.04 -25.33 0.36
C PHE A 379 -5.83 -24.60 0.94
N TRP A 380 -4.70 -24.73 0.28
CA TRP A 380 -3.49 -24.03 0.64
C TRP A 380 -2.77 -23.55 -0.62
N GLY A 381 -1.97 -22.51 -0.50
CA GLY A 381 -1.23 -21.99 -1.64
C GLY A 381 0.01 -21.22 -1.24
N ILE A 382 0.87 -21.03 -2.22
CA ILE A 382 2.04 -20.17 -2.13
C ILE A 382 2.07 -19.22 -3.32
N SER A 383 2.27 -17.93 -3.06
CA SER A 383 2.21 -16.87 -4.05
C SER A 383 3.47 -15.98 -3.97
N PRO A 384 4.60 -16.37 -4.62
CA PRO A 384 5.71 -15.45 -4.83
C PRO A 384 5.32 -14.32 -5.77
N TYR A 385 5.81 -13.10 -5.47
CA TYR A 385 5.54 -11.92 -6.27
C TYR A 385 6.75 -10.99 -6.38
N LEU A 386 6.74 -10.20 -7.45
CA LEU A 386 7.70 -9.14 -7.70
C LEU A 386 6.96 -7.86 -8.07
N THR A 387 7.23 -6.80 -7.35
CA THR A 387 6.61 -5.49 -7.57
C THR A 387 7.65 -4.48 -8.06
N PHE A 388 7.30 -3.75 -9.11
CA PHE A 388 8.07 -2.64 -9.65
C PHE A 388 7.26 -1.34 -9.58
N TRP A 389 7.81 -0.32 -8.93
CA TRP A 389 7.26 1.02 -8.91
C TRP A 389 7.94 1.88 -9.97
N GLN A 390 7.22 2.20 -11.04
CA GLN A 390 7.72 3.17 -12.02
C GLN A 390 7.80 4.57 -11.40
N SER A 391 6.77 4.94 -10.65
CA SER A 391 6.63 6.16 -9.86
C SER A 391 5.71 5.89 -8.67
N GLU A 392 5.41 6.87 -7.85
CA GLU A 392 4.38 6.79 -6.81
C GLU A 392 2.95 6.58 -7.37
N PHE A 393 2.75 6.84 -8.67
CA PHE A 393 1.45 6.76 -9.33
C PHE A 393 1.29 5.51 -10.21
N VAL A 394 2.35 4.76 -10.47
CA VAL A 394 2.31 3.60 -11.39
C VAL A 394 3.08 2.44 -10.82
N ARG A 395 2.40 1.33 -10.61
CA ARG A 395 2.95 0.07 -10.08
C ARG A 395 2.66 -1.07 -11.04
N LEU A 396 3.66 -1.90 -11.29
CA LEU A 396 3.54 -3.18 -11.99
C LEU A 396 3.90 -4.31 -11.03
N ARG A 397 3.08 -5.35 -10.96
CA ARG A 397 3.31 -6.53 -10.12
C ARG A 397 3.08 -7.79 -10.92
N GLY A 398 4.02 -8.74 -10.81
CA GLY A 398 3.84 -10.10 -11.27
C GLY A 398 3.74 -11.04 -10.07
N GLU A 399 2.70 -11.85 -10.02
CA GLU A 399 2.46 -12.84 -8.97
C GLU A 399 2.20 -14.20 -9.61
N TYR A 400 2.81 -15.24 -9.07
CA TYR A 400 2.52 -16.62 -9.44
C TYR A 400 1.94 -17.34 -8.24
N THR A 401 0.74 -17.86 -8.36
CA THR A 401 0.09 -18.65 -7.31
C THR A 401 0.10 -20.12 -7.69
N TYR A 402 0.66 -20.95 -6.82
CA TYR A 402 0.46 -22.38 -6.79
C TYR A 402 -0.48 -22.71 -5.65
N GLY A 403 -1.67 -23.23 -5.97
CA GLY A 403 -2.68 -23.64 -5.02
C GLY A 403 -2.96 -25.13 -5.10
N HIS A 404 -3.43 -25.70 -4.00
CA HIS A 404 -3.93 -27.06 -3.92
C HIS A 404 -5.21 -27.05 -3.10
N ASP A 405 -6.28 -27.47 -3.74
CA ASP A 405 -7.60 -27.72 -3.16
C ASP A 405 -7.79 -29.23 -3.06
N ASN A 406 -8.15 -29.73 -1.90
CA ASN A 406 -8.26 -31.17 -1.68
C ASN A 406 -9.46 -31.83 -2.42
N PHE A 407 -10.40 -31.03 -2.95
CA PHE A 407 -11.53 -31.49 -3.76
C PHE A 407 -11.30 -31.26 -5.25
N LEU A 408 -10.75 -30.10 -5.63
CA LEU A 408 -10.60 -29.68 -7.02
C LEU A 408 -9.21 -29.97 -7.59
N GLY A 409 -8.20 -30.23 -6.73
CA GLY A 409 -6.83 -30.50 -7.15
C GLY A 409 -5.97 -29.24 -7.21
N ASN A 410 -4.96 -29.26 -8.10
CA ASN A 410 -3.98 -28.18 -8.17
C ASN A 410 -4.46 -27.01 -9.05
N ASP A 411 -4.23 -25.80 -8.56
CA ASP A 411 -4.39 -24.56 -9.29
C ASP A 411 -3.04 -23.87 -9.51
N ASN A 412 -2.82 -23.38 -10.74
CA ASN A 412 -1.64 -22.62 -11.11
C ASN A 412 -2.12 -21.37 -11.84
N ARG A 413 -1.77 -20.21 -11.28
CA ARG A 413 -2.17 -18.92 -11.82
C ARG A 413 -1.01 -17.95 -11.84
N PHE A 414 -0.77 -17.35 -12.98
CA PHE A 414 0.11 -16.19 -13.10
C PHE A 414 -0.73 -14.96 -13.35
N THR A 415 -0.53 -13.91 -12.55
CA THR A 415 -1.22 -12.64 -12.68
C THR A 415 -0.21 -11.51 -12.83
N LEU A 416 -0.40 -10.70 -13.87
CA LEU A 416 0.31 -9.44 -14.06
C LEU A 416 -0.68 -8.31 -13.77
N GLN A 417 -0.40 -7.50 -12.77
CA GLN A 417 -1.22 -6.37 -12.35
C GLN A 417 -0.53 -5.05 -12.68
N LEU A 418 -1.24 -4.14 -13.34
CA LEU A 418 -0.87 -2.74 -13.48
C LEU A 418 -1.82 -1.91 -12.64
N THR A 419 -1.30 -1.17 -11.66
CA THR A 419 -2.07 -0.20 -10.87
C THR A 419 -1.65 1.20 -11.26
N VAL A 420 -2.63 2.07 -11.50
CA VAL A 420 -2.43 3.49 -11.77
C VAL A 420 -3.23 4.33 -10.78
N ALA A 421 -2.67 5.46 -10.35
CA ALA A 421 -3.32 6.40 -9.45
C ALA A 421 -3.17 7.82 -9.98
N ALA A 422 -4.19 8.64 -9.83
CA ALA A 422 -4.19 10.06 -10.19
C ALA A 422 -4.78 10.88 -9.04
N GLY A 423 -4.13 11.96 -8.65
CA GLY A 423 -4.52 12.80 -7.52
C GLY A 423 -3.76 12.45 -6.23
N PRO A 424 -4.08 13.11 -5.11
CA PRO A 424 -3.45 12.88 -3.82
C PRO A 424 -3.95 11.56 -3.21
N HIS A 425 -3.54 10.45 -3.81
CA HIS A 425 -3.95 9.12 -3.37
C HIS A 425 -3.22 8.77 -2.08
N LYS A 426 -3.94 8.76 -0.98
CA LYS A 426 -3.45 8.27 0.29
C LYS A 426 -3.76 6.77 0.36
N HIS A 427 -2.74 5.94 0.17
CA HIS A 427 -2.83 4.57 0.62
C HIS A 427 -2.95 4.62 2.15
N GLU A 428 -4.16 4.47 2.67
CA GLU A 428 -4.39 4.40 4.10
C GLU A 428 -3.84 3.05 4.58
N ARG A 429 -2.58 3.05 4.95
CA ARG A 429 -1.97 2.00 5.73
C ARG A 429 -2.15 2.39 7.18
N TYR A 430 -3.22 1.91 7.77
CA TYR A 430 -3.50 2.10 9.19
C TYR A 430 -2.73 1.10 10.04
#